data_67d9ba985e3b2d818a4c9c7d5c736c30
#
_entry.id   67d9ba985e3b2d818a4c9c7d5c736c30
#
_cell.length_a   1.000
_cell.length_b   1.000
_cell.length_c   1.000
_cell.angle_alpha   90.00
_cell.angle_beta   90.00
_cell.angle_gamma   90.00
#
_symmetry.space_group_name_H-M   'P 1'
#
loop_
_entity.id
_entity.type
_entity.pdbx_description
1 polymer ?
#
loop_
_entity_poly.entity_id
_entity_poly.type
_entity_poly.pdbx_seq_one_letter_code
_entity_poly.pdbx_strand_id
1 'polypeptide(L)'
;MACAATTLCTSCNDFLEEDNRSGLTADTFYKTKSGADALVNSCYTPLRFWYGQEYAISMTELGTDIFTRGNGCGQAELSDYNSSLQGSSDAITKEWERLYSALNTCNTAIGRLPSADMPAKEKDIRLGEAHFLRALYLWHIVETWGGVYLTKDECKAPSGYVTRSSVDDFYKTIKEDLTEAFDKLPETTGSYGRATKGAAEALMARVCLYTDDNEGALAHARNVINNYGYELAGDYKELCDINTCNESKENIFVCVYDKNEIFGTSIEEGPDGKPIIWRTPGNNPVHLFWVMCYDQVLDKNGKKPVTRSIEYGRGFNRYMPTAFYLDLFNEKIDSRYDDIFQQAWICNNNNSSYIANGDTAIVFTKYSMSQEEQDRHNYIVIDRDKVYNTDGSIKNRVQNVTFKKFLDPTRESVNYTGSKRHGVILRLAEMYLIAAEAELKMNHKKEGADFINAIRRRAGKEGHKAEMEIQADELTLDFILDERARELGGEQQRWFDLKRTWKLLERVKKHNPDAKDNIKDYHALRPIPQTQLDAVINKAEFSQNNGYSSK
;
A
#
# COMPACT_ATOMS: atom_id res chain seq x y z
N MET A 1 -54.21 -59.18 31.35
CA MET A 1 -53.90 -57.78 31.71
C MET A 1 -52.40 -57.60 31.57
N ALA A 2 -51.98 -56.94 30.52
CA ALA A 2 -50.54 -56.62 30.27
C ALA A 2 -50.39 -55.14 30.56
N CYS A 3 -49.60 -54.77 31.58
CA CYS A 3 -49.17 -53.39 31.84
C CYS A 3 -48.00 -53.03 30.93
N ALA A 4 -48.19 -52.08 30.01
CA ALA A 4 -47.11 -51.46 29.27
C ALA A 4 -46.52 -50.34 30.13
N ALA A 5 -45.26 -50.47 30.50
CA ALA A 5 -44.46 -49.41 31.14
C ALA A 5 -43.84 -48.52 30.05
N THR A 6 -44.34 -47.31 29.91
CA THR A 6 -43.74 -46.25 29.11
C THR A 6 -42.58 -45.61 29.86
N THR A 7 -41.35 -45.92 29.48
CA THR A 7 -40.13 -45.23 29.96
C THR A 7 -40.02 -43.88 29.21
N LEU A 8 -40.28 -42.80 29.92
CA LEU A 8 -39.94 -41.43 29.50
C LEU A 8 -38.43 -41.25 29.58
N CYS A 9 -37.72 -41.19 28.43
CA CYS A 9 -36.35 -40.71 28.34
C CYS A 9 -36.39 -39.19 28.43
N THR A 10 -36.16 -38.65 29.63
CA THR A 10 -35.77 -37.24 29.78
C THR A 10 -34.31 -37.14 29.37
N SER A 11 -34.06 -36.60 28.17
CA SER A 11 -32.72 -36.21 27.72
C SER A 11 -32.26 -35.06 28.60
N CYS A 12 -31.24 -35.27 29.43
CA CYS A 12 -30.54 -34.20 30.14
C CYS A 12 -29.70 -33.44 29.11
N ASN A 13 -30.16 -32.30 28.64
CA ASN A 13 -29.36 -31.39 27.80
C ASN A 13 -28.15 -30.82 28.56
N ASP A 14 -28.21 -30.73 29.88
CA ASP A 14 -27.15 -30.19 30.75
C ASP A 14 -25.88 -31.06 30.80
N PHE A 15 -25.94 -32.34 30.40
CA PHE A 15 -24.79 -33.25 30.45
C PHE A 15 -23.86 -33.10 29.24
N LEU A 16 -24.30 -32.38 28.22
CA LEU A 16 -23.51 -32.08 27.00
C LEU A 16 -23.03 -30.62 26.93
N GLU A 17 -23.37 -29.79 27.89
CA GLU A 17 -22.74 -28.49 28.02
C GLU A 17 -21.32 -28.65 28.54
N GLU A 18 -20.34 -28.36 27.71
CA GLU A 18 -18.92 -28.35 28.06
C GLU A 18 -18.66 -27.24 29.09
N ASP A 19 -18.65 -27.60 30.39
CA ASP A 19 -18.31 -26.66 31.47
C ASP A 19 -16.80 -26.34 31.39
N ASN A 20 -16.47 -25.26 30.66
CA ASN A 20 -15.10 -24.77 30.51
C ASN A 20 -14.63 -24.17 31.85
N ARG A 21 -14.11 -25.03 32.72
CA ARG A 21 -13.61 -24.68 34.07
C ARG A 21 -12.39 -23.75 34.05
N SER A 22 -11.77 -23.47 32.90
CA SER A 22 -10.71 -22.47 32.76
C SER A 22 -11.24 -21.02 32.66
N GLY A 23 -12.54 -20.81 32.56
CA GLY A 23 -13.24 -19.54 32.80
C GLY A 23 -13.16 -18.49 31.73
N LEU A 24 -12.28 -18.59 30.72
CA LEU A 24 -12.14 -17.60 29.65
C LEU A 24 -12.66 -18.16 28.32
N THR A 25 -13.96 -17.95 28.07
CA THR A 25 -14.53 -18.13 26.73
C THR A 25 -14.50 -16.78 25.97
N ALA A 26 -14.57 -16.81 24.64
CA ALA A 26 -14.71 -15.58 23.84
C ALA A 26 -15.92 -14.74 24.31
N ASP A 27 -17.02 -15.41 24.66
CA ASP A 27 -18.27 -14.76 25.11
C ASP A 27 -18.15 -14.07 26.48
N THR A 28 -17.31 -14.58 27.38
CA THR A 28 -17.05 -13.94 28.67
C THR A 28 -15.96 -12.90 28.60
N PHE A 29 -14.88 -13.17 27.84
CA PHE A 29 -13.74 -12.27 27.72
C PHE A 29 -14.10 -10.97 27.02
N TYR A 30 -14.76 -11.02 25.87
CA TYR A 30 -15.11 -9.82 25.11
C TYR A 30 -16.20 -8.95 25.77
N LYS A 31 -16.86 -9.44 26.81
CA LYS A 31 -17.73 -8.62 27.66
C LYS A 31 -16.96 -7.73 28.63
N THR A 32 -15.70 -8.02 28.90
CA THR A 32 -14.87 -7.17 29.76
C THR A 32 -14.25 -6.01 28.96
N LYS A 33 -13.94 -4.89 29.64
CA LYS A 33 -13.24 -3.76 29.00
C LYS A 33 -11.92 -4.20 28.35
N SER A 34 -11.10 -4.99 29.05
CA SER A 34 -9.82 -5.46 28.52
C SER A 34 -9.99 -6.34 27.28
N GLY A 35 -10.99 -7.21 27.28
CA GLY A 35 -11.31 -8.06 26.14
C GLY A 35 -11.83 -7.27 24.94
N ALA A 36 -12.68 -6.27 25.20
CA ALA A 36 -13.18 -5.35 24.17
C ALA A 36 -12.04 -4.53 23.54
N ASP A 37 -11.14 -3.96 24.36
CA ASP A 37 -9.95 -3.25 23.90
C ASP A 37 -9.02 -4.17 23.09
N ALA A 38 -8.79 -5.40 23.54
CA ALA A 38 -7.97 -6.39 22.82
C ALA A 38 -8.58 -6.76 21.45
N LEU A 39 -9.91 -6.92 21.40
CA LEU A 39 -10.63 -7.23 20.17
C LEU A 39 -10.47 -6.10 19.13
N VAL A 40 -10.66 -4.83 19.54
CA VAL A 40 -10.47 -3.70 18.65
C VAL A 40 -9.00 -3.53 18.24
N ASN A 41 -8.06 -3.76 19.16
CA ASN A 41 -6.63 -3.75 18.80
C ASN A 41 -6.31 -4.82 17.74
N SER A 42 -6.96 -5.98 17.80
CA SER A 42 -6.79 -7.03 16.78
C SER A 42 -7.33 -6.61 15.40
N CYS A 43 -8.28 -5.67 15.33
CA CYS A 43 -8.74 -5.11 14.05
C CYS A 43 -7.65 -4.26 13.34
N TYR A 44 -6.69 -3.69 14.06
CA TYR A 44 -5.56 -2.95 13.47
C TYR A 44 -4.45 -3.86 12.94
N THR A 45 -4.28 -5.04 13.49
CA THR A 45 -3.19 -5.97 13.14
C THR A 45 -3.09 -6.25 11.63
N PRO A 46 -4.21 -6.47 10.91
CA PRO A 46 -4.17 -6.74 9.47
C PRO A 46 -3.61 -5.62 8.61
N LEU A 47 -3.59 -4.37 9.08
CA LEU A 47 -2.96 -3.26 8.35
C LEU A 47 -1.50 -3.57 8.02
N ARG A 48 -0.79 -4.26 8.92
CA ARG A 48 0.61 -4.66 8.74
C ARG A 48 0.81 -5.76 7.70
N PHE A 49 -0.24 -6.42 7.25
CA PHE A 49 -0.17 -7.40 6.17
C PHE A 49 -0.39 -6.75 4.79
N TRP A 50 -1.00 -5.57 4.76
CA TRP A 50 -1.23 -4.83 3.53
C TRP A 50 -0.18 -3.75 3.32
N TYR A 51 -0.03 -2.82 4.28
CA TYR A 51 0.85 -1.67 4.14
C TYR A 51 2.30 -2.01 4.49
N GLY A 52 3.21 -1.79 3.53
CA GLY A 52 4.63 -2.12 3.66
C GLY A 52 5.01 -3.56 3.27
N GLN A 53 4.06 -4.40 2.83
CA GLN A 53 4.32 -5.80 2.48
C GLN A 53 4.39 -6.03 0.97
N GLU A 54 5.26 -6.97 0.56
CA GLU A 54 5.58 -7.23 -0.85
C GLU A 54 4.35 -7.59 -1.69
N TYR A 55 3.44 -8.43 -1.19
CA TYR A 55 2.28 -8.88 -1.96
C TYR A 55 1.31 -7.74 -2.28
N ALA A 56 0.92 -6.96 -1.27
CA ALA A 56 0.02 -5.86 -1.48
C ALA A 56 0.64 -4.74 -2.34
N ILE A 57 1.93 -4.43 -2.15
CA ILE A 57 2.65 -3.49 -3.01
C ILE A 57 2.72 -4.01 -4.45
N SER A 58 2.99 -5.32 -4.64
CA SER A 58 2.99 -5.92 -5.98
C SER A 58 1.62 -5.83 -6.65
N MET A 59 0.54 -6.01 -5.90
CA MET A 59 -0.83 -5.92 -6.41
C MET A 59 -1.24 -4.49 -6.80
N THR A 60 -0.62 -3.47 -6.21
CA THR A 60 -1.05 -2.07 -6.32
C THR A 60 -0.10 -1.18 -7.12
N GLU A 61 1.17 -1.53 -7.22
CA GLU A 61 2.18 -0.73 -7.91
C GLU A 61 2.78 -1.43 -9.13
N LEU A 62 2.95 -2.76 -9.05
CA LEU A 62 3.61 -3.53 -10.10
C LEU A 62 2.67 -3.71 -11.31
N GLY A 63 3.23 -3.63 -12.51
CA GLY A 63 2.45 -3.72 -13.75
C GLY A 63 1.62 -2.46 -14.06
N THR A 64 1.90 -1.35 -13.38
CA THR A 64 1.32 -0.04 -13.68
C THR A 64 2.14 0.69 -14.75
N ASP A 65 1.76 1.91 -15.10
CA ASP A 65 2.53 2.73 -16.04
C ASP A 65 3.87 3.23 -15.45
N ILE A 66 4.03 3.25 -14.12
CA ILE A 66 5.22 3.79 -13.45
C ILE A 66 6.18 2.74 -12.90
N PHE A 67 5.71 1.52 -12.59
CA PHE A 67 6.58 0.46 -12.08
C PHE A 67 6.41 -0.85 -12.83
N THR A 68 7.56 -1.47 -13.12
CA THR A 68 7.68 -2.82 -13.66
C THR A 68 8.58 -3.67 -12.77
N ARG A 69 8.71 -4.97 -13.10
CA ARG A 69 9.52 -5.89 -12.32
C ARG A 69 11.02 -5.62 -12.42
N GLY A 70 11.67 -5.62 -11.27
CA GLY A 70 13.13 -5.70 -11.19
C GLY A 70 13.64 -7.15 -11.30
N ASN A 71 14.96 -7.33 -11.17
CA ASN A 71 15.61 -8.65 -11.30
C ASN A 71 15.18 -9.65 -10.21
N GLY A 72 14.85 -9.17 -9.03
CA GLY A 72 14.48 -10.01 -7.88
C GLY A 72 12.98 -10.19 -7.66
N CYS A 73 12.13 -9.80 -8.61
CA CYS A 73 10.67 -9.86 -8.46
C CYS A 73 10.17 -11.29 -8.31
N GLY A 74 9.38 -11.54 -7.26
CA GLY A 74 8.73 -12.83 -6.99
C GLY A 74 7.32 -12.98 -7.56
N GLN A 75 6.69 -11.86 -8.00
CA GLN A 75 5.32 -11.79 -8.51
C GLN A 75 5.30 -11.24 -9.94
N ALA A 76 6.09 -11.87 -10.84
CA ALA A 76 6.24 -11.42 -12.22
C ALA A 76 4.91 -11.41 -13.00
N GLU A 77 3.97 -12.29 -12.64
CA GLU A 77 2.65 -12.35 -13.25
C GLU A 77 1.82 -11.08 -13.03
N LEU A 78 2.00 -10.40 -11.90
CA LEU A 78 1.35 -9.12 -11.61
C LEU A 78 1.96 -7.97 -12.43
N SER A 79 3.25 -8.07 -12.77
CA SER A 79 3.93 -7.12 -13.66
C SER A 79 3.55 -7.32 -15.12
N ASP A 80 3.61 -8.56 -15.57
CA ASP A 80 3.58 -8.91 -16.97
C ASP A 80 2.16 -9.21 -17.47
N TYR A 81 1.18 -9.34 -16.59
CA TYR A 81 -0.21 -9.76 -16.87
C TYR A 81 -0.28 -11.02 -17.74
N ASN A 82 0.67 -11.92 -17.56
CA ASN A 82 0.76 -13.14 -18.34
C ASN A 82 -0.22 -14.21 -17.84
N SER A 83 -0.27 -15.36 -18.51
CA SER A 83 -1.18 -16.46 -18.21
C SER A 83 -1.02 -17.08 -16.81
N SER A 84 0.06 -16.77 -16.09
CA SER A 84 0.27 -17.19 -14.70
C SER A 84 -0.50 -16.34 -13.69
N LEU A 85 -1.05 -15.19 -14.09
CA LEU A 85 -1.92 -14.39 -13.23
C LEU A 85 -3.31 -15.05 -13.14
N GLN A 86 -3.44 -15.94 -12.17
CA GLN A 86 -4.62 -16.78 -11.94
C GLN A 86 -4.98 -16.82 -10.45
N GLY A 87 -6.13 -17.42 -10.11
CA GLY A 87 -6.57 -17.62 -8.73
C GLY A 87 -5.61 -18.44 -7.85
N SER A 88 -4.60 -19.08 -8.43
CA SER A 88 -3.53 -19.79 -7.73
C SER A 88 -2.31 -18.92 -7.39
N SER A 89 -2.26 -17.64 -7.82
CA SER A 89 -1.17 -16.72 -7.48
C SER A 89 -1.10 -16.48 -5.98
N ASP A 90 0.09 -16.61 -5.39
CA ASP A 90 0.30 -16.50 -3.94
C ASP A 90 -0.17 -15.15 -3.38
N ALA A 91 0.17 -14.05 -4.04
CA ALA A 91 -0.23 -12.72 -3.59
C ALA A 91 -1.76 -12.57 -3.54
N ILE A 92 -2.45 -13.08 -4.57
CA ILE A 92 -3.92 -13.05 -4.67
C ILE A 92 -4.55 -13.86 -3.53
N THR A 93 -4.09 -15.10 -3.32
CA THR A 93 -4.62 -16.01 -2.30
C THR A 93 -4.38 -15.46 -0.89
N LYS A 94 -3.15 -15.01 -0.61
CA LYS A 94 -2.80 -14.54 0.73
C LYS A 94 -3.49 -13.24 1.12
N GLU A 95 -3.60 -12.28 0.20
CA GLU A 95 -4.26 -11.02 0.53
C GLU A 95 -5.79 -11.18 0.66
N TRP A 96 -6.40 -12.08 -0.11
CA TRP A 96 -7.80 -12.48 0.11
C TRP A 96 -8.02 -13.05 1.53
N GLU A 97 -7.23 -14.06 1.92
CA GLU A 97 -7.32 -14.70 3.25
C GLU A 97 -7.19 -13.65 4.37
N ARG A 98 -6.22 -12.75 4.24
CA ARG A 98 -5.93 -11.70 5.24
C ARG A 98 -7.05 -10.69 5.36
N LEU A 99 -7.56 -10.19 4.24
CA LEU A 99 -8.62 -9.17 4.23
C LEU A 99 -9.95 -9.74 4.72
N TYR A 100 -10.31 -10.98 4.36
CA TYR A 100 -11.53 -11.61 4.90
C TYR A 100 -11.40 -11.98 6.38
N SER A 101 -10.22 -12.36 6.85
CA SER A 101 -9.96 -12.52 8.28
C SER A 101 -10.08 -11.18 9.03
N ALA A 102 -9.55 -10.11 8.46
CA ALA A 102 -9.68 -8.75 8.99
C ALA A 102 -11.14 -8.29 9.06
N LEU A 103 -11.89 -8.54 7.98
CA LEU A 103 -13.33 -8.24 7.91
C LEU A 103 -14.10 -8.98 9.02
N ASN A 104 -13.85 -10.28 9.20
CA ASN A 104 -14.51 -11.05 10.26
C ASN A 104 -14.15 -10.54 11.66
N THR A 105 -12.89 -10.12 11.90
CA THR A 105 -12.48 -9.54 13.17
C THR A 105 -13.24 -8.23 13.45
N CYS A 106 -13.39 -7.36 12.44
CA CYS A 106 -14.19 -6.14 12.58
C CYS A 106 -15.68 -6.44 12.81
N ASN A 107 -16.25 -7.41 12.09
CA ASN A 107 -17.64 -7.86 12.30
C ASN A 107 -17.85 -8.36 13.71
N THR A 108 -16.91 -9.17 14.24
CA THR A 108 -16.93 -9.63 15.62
C THR A 108 -16.89 -8.46 16.60
N ALA A 109 -16.02 -7.48 16.39
CA ALA A 109 -15.91 -6.31 17.24
C ALA A 109 -17.22 -5.49 17.25
N ILE A 110 -17.76 -5.18 16.08
CA ILE A 110 -19.01 -4.40 15.95
C ILE A 110 -20.18 -5.13 16.60
N GLY A 111 -20.28 -6.45 16.42
CA GLY A 111 -21.37 -7.25 16.99
C GLY A 111 -21.27 -7.43 18.52
N ARG A 112 -20.06 -7.50 19.08
CA ARG A 112 -19.85 -7.83 20.51
C ARG A 112 -19.65 -6.60 21.42
N LEU A 113 -19.06 -5.51 20.91
CA LEU A 113 -18.79 -4.28 21.68
C LEU A 113 -20.03 -3.67 22.37
N PRO A 114 -21.25 -3.66 21.77
CA PRO A 114 -22.42 -3.13 22.45
C PRO A 114 -22.69 -3.75 23.83
N SER A 115 -22.36 -5.04 24.00
CA SER A 115 -22.55 -5.78 25.26
C SER A 115 -21.36 -5.69 26.23
N ALA A 116 -20.27 -5.01 25.86
CA ALA A 116 -19.08 -4.89 26.71
C ALA A 116 -19.33 -3.99 27.92
N ASP A 117 -18.80 -4.41 29.06
CA ASP A 117 -18.85 -3.63 30.32
C ASP A 117 -17.69 -2.62 30.33
N MET A 118 -17.95 -1.46 29.73
CA MET A 118 -17.00 -0.35 29.65
C MET A 118 -17.76 1.00 29.57
N PRO A 119 -17.09 2.14 29.89
CA PRO A 119 -17.70 3.45 29.80
C PRO A 119 -18.26 3.74 28.40
N ALA A 120 -19.46 4.31 28.32
CA ALA A 120 -20.17 4.54 27.06
C ALA A 120 -19.34 5.29 26.02
N LYS A 121 -18.65 6.37 26.43
CA LYS A 121 -17.79 7.17 25.54
C LYS A 121 -16.61 6.36 24.97
N GLU A 122 -15.99 5.51 25.80
CA GLU A 122 -14.91 4.64 25.32
C GLU A 122 -15.44 3.58 24.35
N LYS A 123 -16.61 3.01 24.65
CA LYS A 123 -17.32 2.06 23.79
C LYS A 123 -17.61 2.65 22.41
N ASP A 124 -18.13 3.89 22.37
CA ASP A 124 -18.38 4.59 21.12
C ASP A 124 -17.10 4.77 20.30
N ILE A 125 -16.01 5.20 20.93
CA ILE A 125 -14.72 5.32 20.24
C ILE A 125 -14.28 3.97 19.65
N ARG A 126 -14.36 2.88 20.43
CA ARG A 126 -14.00 1.53 19.96
C ARG A 126 -14.88 1.03 18.82
N LEU A 127 -16.18 1.32 18.87
CA LEU A 127 -17.10 1.06 17.76
C LEU A 127 -16.70 1.86 16.51
N GLY A 128 -16.43 3.15 16.66
CA GLY A 128 -15.98 4.01 15.56
C GLY A 128 -14.70 3.49 14.91
N GLU A 129 -13.72 3.03 15.71
CA GLU A 129 -12.50 2.40 15.19
C GLU A 129 -12.79 1.11 14.41
N ALA A 130 -13.66 0.23 14.92
CA ALA A 130 -14.02 -1.00 14.25
C ALA A 130 -14.76 -0.75 12.92
N HIS A 131 -15.69 0.21 12.89
CA HIS A 131 -16.40 0.64 11.68
C HIS A 131 -15.42 1.24 10.64
N PHE A 132 -14.51 2.13 11.04
CA PHE A 132 -13.51 2.72 10.15
C PHE A 132 -12.64 1.63 9.50
N LEU A 133 -12.13 0.68 10.28
CA LEU A 133 -11.28 -0.39 9.78
C LEU A 133 -12.06 -1.36 8.88
N ARG A 134 -13.33 -1.66 9.21
CA ARG A 134 -14.18 -2.47 8.33
C ARG A 134 -14.40 -1.80 6.98
N ALA A 135 -14.70 -0.51 6.98
CA ALA A 135 -14.84 0.27 5.75
C ALA A 135 -13.56 0.23 4.90
N LEU A 136 -12.39 0.39 5.51
CA LEU A 136 -11.11 0.31 4.81
C LEU A 136 -10.85 -1.07 4.20
N TYR A 137 -11.11 -2.15 4.94
CA TYR A 137 -10.94 -3.52 4.42
C TYR A 137 -11.95 -3.86 3.33
N LEU A 138 -13.19 -3.45 3.47
CA LEU A 138 -14.21 -3.60 2.42
C LEU A 138 -13.84 -2.84 1.15
N TRP A 139 -13.25 -1.63 1.29
CA TRP A 139 -12.75 -0.86 0.15
C TRP A 139 -11.63 -1.63 -0.58
N HIS A 140 -10.66 -2.19 0.14
CA HIS A 140 -9.63 -3.03 -0.49
C HIS A 140 -10.21 -4.25 -1.19
N ILE A 141 -11.19 -4.92 -0.59
CA ILE A 141 -11.84 -6.11 -1.16
C ILE A 141 -12.56 -5.75 -2.46
N VAL A 142 -13.44 -4.76 -2.45
CA VAL A 142 -14.24 -4.40 -3.62
C VAL A 142 -13.39 -3.82 -4.73
N GLU A 143 -12.38 -3.02 -4.40
CA GLU A 143 -11.48 -2.47 -5.40
C GLU A 143 -10.57 -3.52 -6.03
N THR A 144 -10.22 -4.57 -5.31
CA THR A 144 -9.35 -5.63 -5.84
C THR A 144 -10.12 -6.67 -6.64
N TRP A 145 -11.27 -7.14 -6.14
CA TRP A 145 -12.01 -8.28 -6.73
C TRP A 145 -13.39 -7.94 -7.26
N GLY A 146 -13.85 -6.70 -7.11
CA GLY A 146 -15.22 -6.30 -7.50
C GLY A 146 -16.26 -6.78 -6.51
N GLY A 147 -17.49 -6.95 -6.99
CA GLY A 147 -18.58 -7.49 -6.20
C GLY A 147 -18.35 -8.98 -5.92
N VAL A 148 -18.02 -9.30 -4.68
CA VAL A 148 -17.76 -10.66 -4.16
C VAL A 148 -18.63 -10.90 -2.91
N TYR A 149 -18.28 -11.82 -2.04
CA TYR A 149 -19.05 -12.09 -0.83
C TYR A 149 -18.94 -10.94 0.18
N LEU A 150 -20.04 -10.27 0.48
CA LEU A 150 -20.15 -9.25 1.52
C LEU A 150 -20.80 -9.85 2.75
N THR A 151 -20.14 -9.74 3.91
CA THR A 151 -20.66 -10.15 5.20
C THR A 151 -20.47 -9.03 6.23
N LYS A 152 -21.49 -8.83 7.06
CA LYS A 152 -21.48 -7.84 8.17
C LYS A 152 -21.56 -8.50 9.55
N ASP A 153 -21.72 -9.82 9.58
CA ASP A 153 -21.87 -10.59 10.81
C ASP A 153 -20.62 -11.40 11.13
N GLU A 154 -20.42 -11.67 12.44
CA GLU A 154 -19.40 -12.59 12.91
C GLU A 154 -19.60 -13.98 12.33
N CYS A 155 -18.56 -14.52 11.69
CA CYS A 155 -18.58 -15.89 11.20
C CYS A 155 -18.41 -16.87 12.39
N LYS A 156 -19.50 -17.52 12.80
CA LYS A 156 -19.51 -18.48 13.92
C LYS A 156 -19.27 -19.93 13.48
N ALA A 157 -19.49 -20.22 12.21
CA ALA A 157 -19.28 -21.54 11.62
C ALA A 157 -18.95 -21.42 10.12
N PRO A 158 -18.10 -22.32 9.58
CA PRO A 158 -17.84 -22.36 8.14
C PRO A 158 -19.14 -22.57 7.35
N SER A 159 -19.30 -21.81 6.25
CA SER A 159 -20.37 -22.01 5.27
C SER A 159 -19.78 -22.15 3.89
N GLY A 160 -20.20 -23.18 3.14
CA GLY A 160 -19.87 -23.32 1.73
C GLY A 160 -20.89 -22.65 0.80
N TYR A 161 -21.96 -22.07 1.33
CA TYR A 161 -22.97 -21.35 0.55
C TYR A 161 -22.69 -19.86 0.61
N VAL A 162 -22.29 -19.29 -0.51
CA VAL A 162 -21.97 -17.86 -0.64
C VAL A 162 -22.54 -17.32 -1.95
N THR A 163 -22.94 -16.06 -1.95
CA THR A 163 -23.42 -15.35 -3.15
C THR A 163 -22.57 -14.11 -3.38
N ARG A 164 -22.50 -13.66 -4.62
CA ARG A 164 -21.86 -12.38 -4.93
C ARG A 164 -22.81 -11.25 -4.55
N SER A 165 -22.28 -10.27 -3.85
CA SER A 165 -22.91 -8.98 -3.61
C SER A 165 -22.49 -8.00 -4.69
N SER A 166 -23.32 -7.00 -4.98
CA SER A 166 -22.96 -5.96 -5.95
C SER A 166 -21.86 -5.04 -5.43
N VAL A 167 -21.17 -4.34 -6.33
CA VAL A 167 -20.23 -3.27 -5.97
C VAL A 167 -20.95 -2.17 -5.19
N ASP A 168 -22.18 -1.86 -5.57
CA ASP A 168 -23.01 -0.84 -4.90
C ASP A 168 -23.34 -1.22 -3.46
N ASP A 169 -23.62 -2.52 -3.17
CA ASP A 169 -23.83 -3.00 -1.80
C ASP A 169 -22.57 -2.81 -0.92
N PHE A 170 -21.40 -3.05 -1.49
CA PHE A 170 -20.13 -2.77 -0.81
C PHE A 170 -19.98 -1.28 -0.49
N TYR A 171 -20.15 -0.41 -1.49
CA TYR A 171 -20.00 1.03 -1.26
C TYR A 171 -21.07 1.61 -0.35
N LYS A 172 -22.27 1.09 -0.39
CA LYS A 172 -23.32 1.45 0.59
C LYS A 172 -22.87 1.10 2.01
N THR A 173 -22.39 -0.13 2.23
CA THR A 173 -21.89 -0.57 3.55
C THR A 173 -20.67 0.25 4.00
N ILE A 174 -19.74 0.56 3.10
CA ILE A 174 -18.57 1.39 3.39
C ILE A 174 -18.99 2.80 3.83
N LYS A 175 -19.94 3.43 3.12
CA LYS A 175 -20.42 4.78 3.48
C LYS A 175 -21.19 4.76 4.81
N GLU A 176 -22.00 3.73 5.09
CA GLU A 176 -22.66 3.51 6.37
C GLU A 176 -21.62 3.41 7.52
N ASP A 177 -20.60 2.58 7.34
CA ASP A 177 -19.52 2.41 8.32
C ASP A 177 -18.71 3.68 8.55
N LEU A 178 -18.41 4.43 7.51
CA LEU A 178 -17.67 5.69 7.64
C LEU A 178 -18.51 6.78 8.35
N THR A 179 -19.83 6.78 8.16
CA THR A 179 -20.73 7.68 8.91
C THR A 179 -20.73 7.31 10.39
N GLU A 180 -20.89 6.03 10.73
CA GLU A 180 -20.79 5.56 12.13
C GLU A 180 -19.42 5.87 12.76
N ALA A 181 -18.35 5.71 11.98
CA ALA A 181 -17.00 6.04 12.43
C ALA A 181 -16.85 7.54 12.71
N PHE A 182 -17.32 8.38 11.80
CA PHE A 182 -17.25 9.83 11.93
C PHE A 182 -17.99 10.33 13.18
N ASP A 183 -19.19 9.80 13.44
CA ASP A 183 -20.01 10.21 14.59
C ASP A 183 -19.38 9.82 15.94
N LYS A 184 -18.65 8.69 15.98
CA LYS A 184 -18.12 8.09 17.21
C LYS A 184 -16.65 8.41 17.50
N LEU A 185 -15.86 8.67 16.47
CA LEU A 185 -14.42 8.90 16.63
C LEU A 185 -14.13 10.31 17.20
N PRO A 186 -13.05 10.46 17.98
CA PRO A 186 -12.58 11.77 18.42
C PRO A 186 -11.85 12.51 17.28
N GLU A 187 -11.77 13.82 17.37
CA GLU A 187 -10.96 14.63 16.45
C GLU A 187 -9.46 14.34 16.61
N THR A 188 -9.03 14.12 17.85
CA THR A 188 -7.64 13.80 18.19
C THR A 188 -7.58 12.59 19.11
N THR A 189 -6.49 11.84 19.03
CA THR A 189 -6.24 10.68 19.89
C THR A 189 -4.89 10.82 20.58
N GLY A 190 -4.81 10.33 21.82
CA GLY A 190 -3.54 10.23 22.55
C GLY A 190 -2.64 9.07 22.09
N SER A 191 -3.10 8.26 21.15
CA SER A 191 -2.37 7.09 20.65
C SER A 191 -2.20 7.21 19.15
N TYR A 192 -0.99 7.53 18.71
CA TYR A 192 -0.66 7.66 17.29
C TYR A 192 -1.00 6.37 16.51
N GLY A 193 -1.52 6.52 15.30
CA GLY A 193 -1.96 5.40 14.45
C GLY A 193 -3.38 4.88 14.74
N ARG A 194 -4.10 5.42 15.74
CA ARG A 194 -5.53 5.15 15.89
C ARG A 194 -6.37 6.04 14.99
N ALA A 195 -7.52 5.52 14.55
CA ALA A 195 -8.46 6.25 13.71
C ALA A 195 -9.02 7.47 14.42
N THR A 196 -9.20 8.57 13.68
CA THR A 196 -9.77 9.85 14.12
C THR A 196 -10.91 10.25 13.18
N LYS A 197 -11.69 11.27 13.56
CA LYS A 197 -12.68 11.88 12.66
C LYS A 197 -12.06 12.30 11.33
N GLY A 198 -10.89 12.94 11.38
CA GLY A 198 -10.19 13.36 10.16
C GLY A 198 -9.80 12.18 9.26
N ALA A 199 -9.45 11.02 9.84
CA ALA A 199 -9.19 9.81 9.07
C ALA A 199 -10.47 9.25 8.41
N ALA A 200 -11.61 9.23 9.13
CA ALA A 200 -12.89 8.80 8.58
C ALA A 200 -13.36 9.73 7.44
N GLU A 201 -13.22 11.04 7.63
CA GLU A 201 -13.51 12.05 6.61
C GLU A 201 -12.63 11.90 5.37
N ALA A 202 -11.32 11.68 5.55
CA ALA A 202 -10.40 11.49 4.44
C ALA A 202 -10.70 10.21 3.63
N LEU A 203 -11.06 9.12 4.32
CA LEU A 203 -11.47 7.90 3.62
C LEU A 203 -12.82 8.08 2.92
N MET A 204 -13.75 8.86 3.50
CA MET A 204 -15.01 9.21 2.83
C MET A 204 -14.76 10.03 1.56
N ALA A 205 -13.85 11.01 1.58
CA ALA A 205 -13.46 11.76 0.38
C ALA A 205 -12.96 10.84 -0.74
N ARG A 206 -12.09 9.87 -0.39
CA ARG A 206 -11.63 8.84 -1.34
C ARG A 206 -12.80 8.01 -1.88
N VAL A 207 -13.67 7.50 -1.02
CA VAL A 207 -14.84 6.69 -1.38
C VAL A 207 -15.81 7.45 -2.29
N CYS A 208 -16.09 8.72 -2.00
CA CYS A 208 -16.92 9.57 -2.84
C CYS A 208 -16.32 9.72 -4.25
N LEU A 209 -14.99 9.95 -4.36
CA LEU A 209 -14.32 10.04 -5.65
C LEU A 209 -14.43 8.74 -6.46
N TYR A 210 -14.37 7.58 -5.79
CA TYR A 210 -14.48 6.23 -6.41
C TYR A 210 -15.91 5.87 -6.82
N THR A 211 -16.90 6.57 -6.27
CA THR A 211 -18.34 6.40 -6.62
C THR A 211 -18.87 7.56 -7.46
N ASP A 212 -17.99 8.36 -8.10
CA ASP A 212 -18.32 9.54 -8.91
C ASP A 212 -19.19 10.61 -8.20
N ASP A 213 -19.23 10.57 -6.87
CA ASP A 213 -19.82 11.62 -6.02
C ASP A 213 -18.80 12.76 -5.86
N ASN A 214 -18.68 13.59 -6.90
CA ASN A 214 -17.64 14.62 -6.97
C ASN A 214 -17.91 15.76 -5.97
N GLU A 215 -19.17 16.10 -5.72
CA GLU A 215 -19.55 17.11 -4.71
C GLU A 215 -19.18 16.63 -3.30
N GLY A 216 -19.51 15.38 -2.96
CA GLY A 216 -19.14 14.76 -1.70
C GLY A 216 -17.61 14.63 -1.55
N ALA A 217 -16.91 14.17 -2.60
CA ALA A 217 -15.46 14.07 -2.60
C ALA A 217 -14.77 15.42 -2.31
N LEU A 218 -15.21 16.49 -2.96
CA LEU A 218 -14.72 17.84 -2.74
C LEU A 218 -15.03 18.36 -1.33
N ALA A 219 -16.28 18.17 -0.87
CA ALA A 219 -16.70 18.64 0.44
C ALA A 219 -15.87 18.01 1.57
N HIS A 220 -15.74 16.68 1.55
CA HIS A 220 -14.97 15.94 2.54
C HIS A 220 -13.47 16.25 2.45
N ALA A 221 -12.89 16.33 1.24
CA ALA A 221 -11.49 16.69 1.07
C ALA A 221 -11.18 18.10 1.59
N ARG A 222 -12.01 19.09 1.27
CA ARG A 222 -11.90 20.47 1.80
C ARG A 222 -12.02 20.53 3.31
N ASN A 223 -12.92 19.73 3.89
CA ASN A 223 -13.07 19.66 5.34
C ASN A 223 -11.78 19.14 6.00
N VAL A 224 -11.17 18.09 5.45
CA VAL A 224 -9.90 17.58 5.95
C VAL A 224 -8.78 18.62 5.82
N ILE A 225 -8.69 19.30 4.69
CA ILE A 225 -7.67 20.33 4.44
C ILE A 225 -7.77 21.49 5.45
N ASN A 226 -8.98 21.90 5.82
CA ASN A 226 -9.17 23.15 6.55
C ASN A 226 -9.40 22.98 8.06
N ASN A 227 -9.92 21.84 8.53
CA ASN A 227 -10.54 21.79 9.86
C ASN A 227 -9.86 20.85 10.87
N TYR A 228 -8.92 19.97 10.46
CA TYR A 228 -8.30 18.98 11.35
C TYR A 228 -6.84 19.27 11.71
N GLY A 229 -6.31 20.42 11.28
CA GLY A 229 -4.95 20.85 11.63
C GLY A 229 -3.83 20.05 10.97
N TYR A 230 -4.14 19.29 9.91
CA TYR A 230 -3.12 18.69 9.05
C TYR A 230 -2.44 19.77 8.20
N GLU A 231 -1.15 19.61 7.93
CA GLU A 231 -0.36 20.55 7.14
C GLU A 231 0.44 19.80 6.09
N LEU A 232 0.56 20.35 4.87
CA LEU A 232 1.50 19.82 3.90
C LEU A 232 2.92 19.93 4.47
N ALA A 233 3.74 18.92 4.26
CA ALA A 233 5.16 18.95 4.61
C ALA A 233 5.83 20.19 4.01
N GLY A 234 6.79 20.76 4.70
CA GLY A 234 7.47 21.98 4.25
C GLY A 234 8.24 21.80 2.93
N ASP A 235 8.78 20.60 2.75
CA ASP A 235 9.35 20.11 1.51
C ASP A 235 9.08 18.61 1.36
N TYR A 236 9.32 18.06 0.15
CA TYR A 236 9.05 16.65 -0.10
C TYR A 236 10.04 15.71 0.59
N LYS A 237 11.26 16.18 0.89
CA LYS A 237 12.28 15.42 1.57
C LYS A 237 11.84 14.97 2.96
N GLU A 238 11.04 15.80 3.66
CA GLU A 238 10.47 15.44 4.97
C GLU A 238 9.73 14.11 4.93
N LEU A 239 9.00 13.82 3.83
CA LEU A 239 8.25 12.58 3.64
C LEU A 239 9.14 11.38 3.29
N CYS A 240 10.35 11.64 2.78
CA CYS A 240 11.30 10.60 2.41
C CYS A 240 12.30 10.27 3.54
N ASP A 241 12.65 11.23 4.37
CA ASP A 241 13.59 11.04 5.48
C ASP A 241 12.94 10.27 6.64
N ILE A 242 13.55 9.15 7.04
CA ILE A 242 13.05 8.30 8.13
C ILE A 242 13.02 9.01 9.49
N ASN A 243 13.78 10.08 9.66
CA ASN A 243 13.81 10.84 10.90
C ASN A 243 12.65 11.84 11.04
N THR A 244 11.93 12.14 9.94
CA THR A 244 10.84 13.12 9.91
C THR A 244 9.52 12.53 9.42
N CYS A 245 9.53 11.59 8.46
CA CYS A 245 8.34 11.12 7.77
C CYS A 245 7.28 10.49 8.68
N ASN A 246 7.69 9.85 9.78
CA ASN A 246 6.76 9.20 10.70
C ASN A 246 5.93 10.21 11.52
N GLU A 247 6.50 11.39 11.78
CA GLU A 247 5.90 12.45 12.60
C GLU A 247 5.36 13.62 11.76
N SER A 248 5.37 13.48 10.43
CA SER A 248 4.89 14.53 9.54
C SER A 248 3.42 14.85 9.82
N LYS A 249 3.10 16.13 9.92
CA LYS A 249 1.72 16.63 10.05
C LYS A 249 0.87 16.35 8.81
N GLU A 250 1.47 15.93 7.72
CA GLU A 250 0.78 15.50 6.52
C GLU A 250 0.10 14.13 6.70
N ASN A 251 0.55 13.30 7.64
CA ASN A 251 -0.01 11.99 7.91
C ASN A 251 -1.39 12.09 8.57
N ILE A 252 -2.41 11.58 7.90
CA ILE A 252 -3.79 11.52 8.43
C ILE A 252 -4.03 10.18 9.13
N PHE A 253 -3.65 9.09 8.48
CA PHE A 253 -3.75 7.75 9.04
C PHE A 253 -2.62 6.86 8.54
N VAL A 254 -2.00 6.13 9.47
CA VAL A 254 -0.81 5.31 9.19
C VAL A 254 -0.90 3.94 9.86
N CYS A 255 -0.29 2.95 9.22
CA CYS A 255 0.04 1.68 9.84
C CYS A 255 1.36 1.86 10.62
N VAL A 256 1.29 1.83 11.94
CA VAL A 256 2.45 2.07 12.81
C VAL A 256 3.36 0.85 12.84
N TYR A 257 4.65 1.10 12.64
CA TYR A 257 5.73 0.13 12.84
C TYR A 257 6.72 0.65 13.89
N ASP A 258 7.10 -0.21 14.82
CA ASP A 258 8.11 0.09 15.83
C ASP A 258 9.27 -0.92 15.70
N LYS A 259 10.49 -0.43 15.82
CA LYS A 259 11.70 -1.26 15.77
C LYS A 259 11.78 -2.28 16.93
N ASN A 260 11.11 -1.99 18.05
CA ASN A 260 11.14 -2.83 19.25
C ASN A 260 10.01 -3.88 19.25
N GLU A 261 9.03 -3.76 18.37
CA GLU A 261 7.93 -4.71 18.26
C GLU A 261 8.17 -5.70 17.13
N ILE A 262 8.83 -6.79 17.45
CA ILE A 262 9.11 -7.87 16.52
C ILE A 262 8.01 -8.93 16.68
N PHE A 263 7.04 -8.91 15.78
CA PHE A 263 5.98 -9.92 15.78
C PHE A 263 6.45 -11.20 15.08
N GLY A 264 6.56 -12.29 15.84
CA GLY A 264 6.70 -13.64 15.29
C GLY A 264 8.02 -13.92 14.55
N THR A 265 9.13 -13.36 15.00
CA THR A 265 10.44 -13.53 14.35
C THR A 265 11.26 -14.64 14.98
N SER A 266 11.90 -15.46 14.13
CA SER A 266 13.16 -16.07 14.49
C SER A 266 14.27 -15.02 14.31
N ILE A 267 14.93 -14.67 15.38
CA ILE A 267 16.16 -13.87 15.32
C ILE A 267 17.29 -14.87 15.12
N GLU A 268 17.95 -14.82 13.97
CA GLU A 268 19.18 -15.57 13.72
C GLU A 268 20.36 -14.62 13.83
N GLU A 269 21.46 -15.08 14.37
CA GLU A 269 22.70 -14.32 14.43
C GLU A 269 23.37 -14.37 13.05
N GLY A 270 23.65 -13.20 12.48
CA GLY A 270 24.36 -13.08 11.21
C GLY A 270 25.85 -13.38 11.34
N PRO A 271 26.57 -13.54 10.22
CA PRO A 271 28.02 -13.75 10.21
C PRO A 271 28.82 -12.60 10.86
N ASP A 272 28.19 -11.44 11.00
CA ASP A 272 28.74 -10.23 11.64
C ASP A 272 28.38 -10.11 13.14
N GLY A 273 27.79 -11.17 13.72
CA GLY A 273 27.32 -11.18 15.11
C GLY A 273 26.08 -10.33 15.39
N LYS A 274 25.42 -9.83 14.35
CA LYS A 274 24.24 -9.00 14.48
C LYS A 274 22.97 -9.76 14.12
N PRO A 275 21.82 -9.39 14.71
CA PRO A 275 20.58 -10.09 14.44
C PRO A 275 20.17 -9.99 12.97
N ILE A 276 19.87 -11.12 12.36
CA ILE A 276 19.15 -11.21 11.10
C ILE A 276 17.69 -11.43 11.45
N ILE A 277 16.86 -10.44 11.16
CA ILE A 277 15.42 -10.60 11.28
C ILE A 277 14.87 -10.88 9.90
N TRP A 278 14.41 -12.12 9.71
CA TRP A 278 13.79 -12.54 8.47
C TRP A 278 12.46 -11.81 8.25
N ARG A 279 12.06 -11.65 6.99
CA ARG A 279 10.76 -11.10 6.63
C ARG A 279 9.67 -11.94 7.29
N THR A 280 9.04 -11.38 8.31
CA THR A 280 7.89 -11.98 8.96
C THR A 280 6.69 -11.08 8.73
N PRO A 281 5.49 -11.65 8.64
CA PRO A 281 4.28 -10.84 8.68
C PRO A 281 4.34 -9.92 9.91
N GLY A 282 4.27 -8.60 9.69
CA GLY A 282 4.34 -7.63 10.78
C GLY A 282 5.58 -6.73 10.82
N ASN A 283 6.66 -7.05 10.11
CA ASN A 283 7.77 -6.13 9.88
C ASN A 283 7.55 -5.32 8.61
N ASN A 284 8.12 -4.11 8.53
CA ASN A 284 8.08 -3.30 7.32
C ASN A 284 9.37 -3.45 6.51
N PRO A 285 9.42 -4.32 5.48
CA PRO A 285 10.59 -4.51 4.62
C PRO A 285 10.60 -3.61 3.38
N VAL A 286 9.72 -2.61 3.29
CA VAL A 286 9.52 -1.78 2.09
C VAL A 286 10.81 -1.18 1.54
N HIS A 287 11.74 -0.81 2.44
CA HIS A 287 13.04 -0.21 2.09
C HIS A 287 13.95 -1.12 1.24
N LEU A 288 13.62 -2.41 1.08
CA LEU A 288 14.41 -3.36 0.31
C LEU A 288 13.97 -3.44 -1.17
N PHE A 289 12.71 -3.15 -1.45
CA PHE A 289 12.06 -3.61 -2.67
C PHE A 289 12.49 -2.86 -3.93
N TRP A 290 12.79 -1.56 -3.81
CA TRP A 290 13.17 -0.71 -4.95
C TRP A 290 14.68 -0.42 -5.05
N VAL A 291 15.49 -1.05 -4.19
CA VAL A 291 16.93 -0.85 -4.22
C VAL A 291 17.55 -1.73 -5.29
N MET A 292 18.25 -1.11 -6.24
CA MET A 292 18.98 -1.84 -7.29
C MET A 292 20.15 -2.64 -6.70
N CYS A 293 20.70 -3.59 -7.48
CA CYS A 293 21.87 -4.36 -7.08
C CYS A 293 23.18 -3.59 -7.31
N TYR A 294 23.32 -2.42 -6.67
CA TYR A 294 24.49 -1.55 -6.81
C TYR A 294 25.80 -2.26 -6.43
N ASP A 295 25.74 -3.21 -5.50
CA ASP A 295 26.86 -4.05 -5.06
C ASP A 295 27.31 -5.11 -6.10
N GLN A 296 26.65 -5.15 -7.26
CA GLN A 296 27.04 -6.00 -8.39
C GLN A 296 27.63 -5.18 -9.56
N VAL A 297 27.69 -3.86 -9.44
CA VAL A 297 28.33 -3.00 -10.44
C VAL A 297 29.84 -3.18 -10.36
N LEU A 298 30.47 -3.38 -11.51
CA LEU A 298 31.91 -3.61 -11.61
C LEU A 298 32.59 -2.40 -12.27
N ASP A 299 33.78 -2.04 -11.77
CA ASP A 299 34.67 -1.09 -12.42
C ASP A 299 35.34 -1.70 -13.67
N LYS A 300 36.11 -0.93 -14.41
CA LYS A 300 36.81 -1.38 -15.63
C LYS A 300 37.85 -2.48 -15.36
N ASN A 301 38.25 -2.68 -14.12
CA ASN A 301 39.16 -3.74 -13.68
C ASN A 301 38.41 -4.97 -13.14
N GLY A 302 37.06 -5.00 -13.26
CA GLY A 302 36.23 -6.10 -12.78
C GLY A 302 36.10 -6.14 -11.25
N LYS A 303 36.36 -5.04 -10.56
CA LYS A 303 36.22 -4.93 -9.09
C LYS A 303 34.95 -4.18 -8.73
N LYS A 304 34.43 -4.47 -7.56
CA LYS A 304 33.24 -3.81 -7.00
C LYS A 304 33.67 -2.55 -6.23
N PRO A 305 33.41 -1.34 -6.71
CA PRO A 305 33.76 -0.13 -5.98
C PRO A 305 32.82 0.13 -4.81
N VAL A 306 31.60 -0.40 -4.85
CA VAL A 306 30.61 -0.22 -3.77
C VAL A 306 30.19 -1.57 -3.23
N THR A 307 30.32 -1.73 -1.91
CA THR A 307 29.78 -2.86 -1.15
C THR A 307 28.49 -2.44 -0.44
N ARG A 308 27.70 -3.44 -0.03
CA ARG A 308 26.44 -3.15 0.69
C ARG A 308 26.68 -2.31 1.94
N SER A 309 25.91 -1.24 2.08
CA SER A 309 25.92 -0.37 3.24
C SER A 309 24.50 -0.10 3.74
N ILE A 310 24.39 0.31 5.00
CA ILE A 310 23.08 0.69 5.57
C ILE A 310 22.51 1.90 4.84
N GLU A 311 23.39 2.83 4.46
CA GLU A 311 23.04 4.07 3.75
C GLU A 311 22.30 3.79 2.42
N TYR A 312 22.84 2.90 1.59
CA TYR A 312 22.26 2.56 0.28
C TYR A 312 21.26 1.41 0.33
N GLY A 313 21.13 0.74 1.48
CA GLY A 313 20.24 -0.37 1.69
C GLY A 313 20.75 -1.69 1.09
N ARG A 314 19.91 -2.72 1.20
CA ARG A 314 20.15 -4.03 0.61
C ARG A 314 19.25 -4.21 -0.60
N GLY A 315 19.83 -4.35 -1.79
CA GLY A 315 19.09 -4.49 -3.04
C GLY A 315 18.34 -5.81 -3.15
N PHE A 316 17.03 -5.80 -2.93
CA PHE A 316 16.14 -6.90 -3.33
C PHE A 316 15.68 -6.73 -4.77
N ASN A 317 15.65 -5.49 -5.26
CA ASN A 317 15.34 -5.16 -6.64
C ASN A 317 14.06 -5.87 -7.14
N ARG A 318 12.97 -5.73 -6.36
CA ARG A 318 11.66 -6.30 -6.70
C ARG A 318 10.99 -5.49 -7.79
N TYR A 319 11.09 -4.17 -7.68
CA TYR A 319 10.44 -3.19 -8.54
C TYR A 319 11.47 -2.22 -9.10
N MET A 320 11.25 -1.78 -10.32
CA MET A 320 12.03 -0.73 -10.95
C MET A 320 11.10 0.28 -11.65
N PRO A 321 11.47 1.55 -11.72
CA PRO A 321 10.72 2.54 -12.48
C PRO A 321 10.66 2.17 -13.96
N THR A 322 9.57 2.52 -14.64
CA THR A 322 9.55 2.59 -16.10
C THR A 322 10.31 3.85 -16.58
N ALA A 323 10.74 3.87 -17.83
CA ALA A 323 11.34 5.08 -18.42
C ALA A 323 10.39 6.28 -18.32
N PHE A 324 9.10 6.04 -18.53
CA PHE A 324 8.05 7.06 -18.40
C PHE A 324 8.04 7.72 -17.01
N TYR A 325 8.16 6.93 -15.93
CA TYR A 325 8.14 7.51 -14.59
C TYR A 325 9.30 8.48 -14.35
N LEU A 326 10.49 8.17 -14.86
CA LEU A 326 11.64 9.08 -14.77
C LEU A 326 11.41 10.37 -15.57
N ASP A 327 10.73 10.26 -16.72
CA ASP A 327 10.45 11.38 -17.61
C ASP A 327 9.36 12.33 -17.07
N LEU A 328 8.55 11.91 -16.09
CA LEU A 328 7.55 12.77 -15.44
C LEU A 328 8.15 13.95 -14.68
N PHE A 329 9.41 13.87 -14.27
CA PHE A 329 10.05 14.87 -13.44
C PHE A 329 10.94 15.81 -14.26
N ASN A 330 10.75 17.11 -14.08
CA ASN A 330 11.74 18.11 -14.49
C ASN A 330 12.68 18.36 -13.30
N GLU A 331 13.80 17.63 -13.23
CA GLU A 331 14.73 17.68 -12.10
C GLU A 331 15.40 19.05 -11.89
N LYS A 332 15.26 19.98 -12.83
CA LYS A 332 15.78 21.33 -12.66
C LYS A 332 14.95 22.16 -11.70
N ILE A 333 13.63 21.91 -11.65
CA ILE A 333 12.69 22.69 -10.86
C ILE A 333 11.92 21.85 -9.81
N ASP A 334 11.78 20.53 -10.00
CA ASP A 334 11.05 19.60 -9.11
C ASP A 334 12.03 18.88 -8.19
N SER A 335 11.97 19.13 -6.89
CA SER A 335 12.87 18.53 -5.89
C SER A 335 12.64 17.02 -5.73
N ARG A 336 11.43 16.54 -6.04
CA ARG A 336 11.05 15.14 -5.84
C ARG A 336 11.94 14.17 -6.60
N TYR A 337 12.50 14.56 -7.76
CA TYR A 337 13.43 13.69 -8.48
C TYR A 337 14.66 13.37 -7.64
N ASP A 338 15.25 14.39 -7.01
CA ASP A 338 16.42 14.22 -6.15
C ASP A 338 16.07 13.52 -4.82
N ASP A 339 14.85 13.72 -4.31
CA ASP A 339 14.41 13.17 -3.03
C ASP A 339 14.07 11.67 -3.13
N ILE A 340 13.53 11.22 -4.27
CA ILE A 340 13.04 9.85 -4.43
C ILE A 340 13.96 8.92 -5.24
N PHE A 341 14.91 9.46 -6.03
CA PHE A 341 15.85 8.65 -6.80
C PHE A 341 17.29 8.81 -6.31
N GLN A 342 17.94 7.67 -6.09
CA GLN A 342 19.37 7.63 -5.76
C GLN A 342 20.16 7.77 -7.06
N GLN A 343 20.90 8.87 -7.19
CA GLN A 343 21.61 9.17 -8.43
C GLN A 343 23.13 8.90 -8.33
N ALA A 344 23.70 8.81 -7.12
CA ALA A 344 25.12 8.59 -6.95
C ALA A 344 25.43 7.64 -5.78
N TRP A 345 26.46 6.83 -5.91
CA TRP A 345 27.01 5.97 -4.86
C TRP A 345 28.49 6.25 -4.70
N ILE A 346 28.92 6.37 -3.45
CA ILE A 346 30.31 6.64 -3.10
C ILE A 346 31.05 5.31 -2.92
N CYS A 347 32.30 5.25 -3.38
CA CYS A 347 33.19 4.11 -3.19
C CYS A 347 33.42 3.87 -1.69
N ASN A 348 33.11 2.66 -1.24
CA ASN A 348 33.33 2.22 0.15
C ASN A 348 34.16 0.90 0.21
N ASN A 349 34.86 0.57 -0.87
CA ASN A 349 35.63 -0.66 -1.00
C ASN A 349 37.08 -0.38 -1.44
N ASN A 350 38.02 -0.61 -0.52
CA ASN A 350 39.44 -0.42 -0.78
C ASN A 350 40.04 -1.38 -1.81
N ASN A 351 39.30 -2.41 -2.22
CA ASN A 351 39.72 -3.38 -3.26
C ASN A 351 39.54 -2.86 -4.70
N SER A 352 38.85 -1.74 -4.89
CA SER A 352 38.84 -1.04 -6.17
C SER A 352 40.18 -0.31 -6.34
N SER A 353 40.91 -0.65 -7.39
CA SER A 353 42.16 0.03 -7.74
C SER A 353 41.97 1.20 -8.69
N TYR A 354 40.73 1.38 -9.18
CA TYR A 354 40.40 2.39 -10.17
C TYR A 354 39.71 3.62 -9.55
N ILE A 355 38.85 3.40 -8.53
CA ILE A 355 38.10 4.45 -7.86
C ILE A 355 38.56 4.46 -6.38
N ALA A 356 39.02 5.57 -5.90
CA ALA A 356 39.46 5.67 -4.52
C ALA A 356 38.29 5.62 -3.54
N ASN A 357 38.52 5.07 -2.35
CA ASN A 357 37.54 5.08 -1.28
C ASN A 357 37.15 6.52 -0.91
N GLY A 358 35.86 6.82 -0.84
CA GLY A 358 35.34 8.17 -0.62
C GLY A 358 35.01 8.95 -1.89
N ASP A 359 35.47 8.51 -3.06
CA ASP A 359 35.14 9.14 -4.32
C ASP A 359 33.79 8.64 -4.87
N THR A 360 33.19 9.42 -5.76
CA THR A 360 32.00 8.98 -6.52
C THR A 360 32.34 7.73 -7.33
N ALA A 361 31.59 6.66 -7.14
CA ALA A 361 31.83 5.38 -7.77
C ALA A 361 30.87 5.08 -8.91
N ILE A 362 29.59 5.33 -8.70
CA ILE A 362 28.51 5.04 -9.65
C ILE A 362 27.63 6.27 -9.73
N VAL A 363 27.26 6.67 -10.95
CA VAL A 363 26.27 7.73 -11.20
C VAL A 363 25.19 7.17 -12.14
N PHE A 364 23.93 7.32 -11.74
CA PHE A 364 22.79 7.09 -12.61
C PHE A 364 22.31 8.39 -13.23
N THR A 365 22.00 8.36 -14.52
CA THR A 365 21.33 9.46 -15.22
C THR A 365 20.16 8.94 -16.07
N LYS A 366 19.05 9.68 -16.07
CA LYS A 366 17.89 9.38 -16.94
C LYS A 366 18.10 9.80 -18.41
N TYR A 367 19.22 10.44 -18.72
CA TYR A 367 19.60 10.85 -20.06
C TYR A 367 20.58 9.86 -20.67
N SER A 368 20.54 9.75 -22.01
CA SER A 368 21.56 9.05 -22.76
C SER A 368 22.86 9.86 -22.77
N MET A 369 23.99 9.17 -22.64
CA MET A 369 25.31 9.77 -22.62
C MET A 369 26.23 9.05 -23.60
N SER A 370 26.92 9.78 -24.49
CA SER A 370 27.87 9.18 -25.41
C SER A 370 29.03 8.49 -24.65
N GLN A 371 29.65 7.48 -25.29
CA GLN A 371 30.79 6.80 -24.67
C GLN A 371 31.96 7.76 -24.39
N GLU A 372 32.19 8.75 -25.29
CA GLU A 372 33.21 9.78 -25.10
C GLU A 372 32.95 10.63 -23.86
N GLU A 373 31.69 11.00 -23.57
CA GLU A 373 31.32 11.72 -22.37
C GLU A 373 31.49 10.85 -21.11
N GLN A 374 31.07 9.57 -21.18
CA GLN A 374 31.24 8.63 -20.07
C GLN A 374 32.73 8.43 -19.73
N ASP A 375 33.61 8.33 -20.74
CA ASP A 375 35.03 8.11 -20.57
C ASP A 375 35.78 9.31 -19.94
N ARG A 376 35.18 10.49 -19.92
CA ARG A 376 35.72 11.68 -19.23
C ARG A 376 35.58 11.60 -17.72
N HIS A 377 34.79 10.64 -17.20
CA HIS A 377 34.54 10.50 -15.77
C HIS A 377 35.39 9.40 -15.14
N ASN A 378 35.78 9.62 -13.87
CA ASN A 378 36.48 8.62 -13.06
C ASN A 378 35.51 7.62 -12.38
N TYR A 379 34.21 7.75 -12.59
CA TYR A 379 33.17 6.90 -12.03
C TYR A 379 32.43 6.13 -13.12
N ILE A 380 31.66 5.13 -12.72
CA ILE A 380 30.84 4.31 -13.61
C ILE A 380 29.53 5.05 -13.87
N VAL A 381 29.24 5.32 -15.13
CA VAL A 381 27.94 5.90 -15.52
C VAL A 381 26.97 4.78 -15.85
N ILE A 382 25.80 4.79 -15.23
CA ILE A 382 24.61 4.02 -15.62
C ILE A 382 23.64 5.01 -16.24
N ASP A 383 23.73 5.18 -17.55
CA ASP A 383 22.87 6.08 -18.30
C ASP A 383 21.58 5.37 -18.74
N ARG A 384 20.65 6.15 -19.32
CA ARG A 384 19.38 5.65 -19.82
C ARG A 384 19.55 4.43 -20.74
N ASP A 385 20.50 4.49 -21.66
CA ASP A 385 20.68 3.46 -22.70
C ASP A 385 21.30 2.15 -22.19
N LYS A 386 21.84 2.16 -20.95
CA LYS A 386 22.23 0.94 -20.25
C LYS A 386 21.06 0.22 -19.60
N VAL A 387 19.99 0.94 -19.27
CA VAL A 387 18.83 0.42 -18.55
C VAL A 387 17.65 0.14 -19.47
N TYR A 388 17.40 1.00 -20.43
CA TYR A 388 16.25 0.94 -21.34
C TYR A 388 16.71 0.91 -22.80
N ASN A 389 15.95 0.24 -23.65
CA ASN A 389 16.05 0.37 -25.09
C ASN A 389 15.33 1.65 -25.56
N THR A 390 15.51 2.03 -26.81
CA THR A 390 14.88 3.25 -27.39
C THR A 390 13.36 3.21 -27.40
N ASP A 391 12.77 1.99 -27.41
CA ASP A 391 11.31 1.78 -27.31
C ASP A 391 10.80 1.71 -25.85
N GLY A 392 11.67 1.99 -24.87
CA GLY A 392 11.37 1.92 -23.44
C GLY A 392 11.40 0.51 -22.85
N SER A 393 11.62 -0.54 -23.64
CA SER A 393 11.74 -1.90 -23.11
C SER A 393 13.01 -2.04 -22.25
N ILE A 394 12.93 -2.98 -21.29
CA ILE A 394 13.98 -3.11 -20.27
C ILE A 394 15.18 -3.89 -20.83
N LYS A 395 16.34 -3.25 -20.85
CA LYS A 395 17.62 -3.82 -21.26
C LYS A 395 18.38 -4.43 -20.08
N ASN A 396 18.32 -3.79 -18.93
CA ASN A 396 19.03 -4.26 -17.73
C ASN A 396 18.15 -4.10 -16.49
N ARG A 397 17.81 -5.21 -15.83
CA ARG A 397 17.02 -5.20 -14.60
C ARG A 397 17.86 -5.18 -13.33
N VAL A 398 19.14 -5.50 -13.43
CA VAL A 398 20.05 -5.59 -12.28
C VAL A 398 20.53 -4.21 -11.89
N GLN A 399 20.91 -3.41 -12.90
CA GLN A 399 21.45 -2.06 -12.75
C GLN A 399 20.44 -1.07 -13.31
N ASN A 400 19.69 -0.46 -12.43
CA ASN A 400 18.70 0.58 -12.75
C ASN A 400 18.84 1.74 -11.75
N VAL A 401 17.83 2.57 -11.57
CA VAL A 401 17.82 3.58 -10.52
C VAL A 401 17.18 3.03 -9.25
N THR A 402 17.77 3.31 -8.10
CA THR A 402 17.13 3.04 -6.80
C THR A 402 16.06 4.10 -6.51
N PHE A 403 14.81 3.66 -6.29
CA PHE A 403 13.76 4.50 -5.75
C PHE A 403 13.92 4.54 -4.23
N LYS A 404 14.55 5.60 -3.73
CA LYS A 404 15.01 5.70 -2.34
C LYS A 404 13.99 6.26 -1.34
N LYS A 405 12.79 6.62 -1.79
CA LYS A 405 11.71 7.20 -0.96
C LYS A 405 11.50 6.46 0.37
N PHE A 406 11.67 5.14 0.36
CA PHE A 406 11.42 4.29 1.53
C PHE A 406 12.70 3.80 2.22
N LEU A 407 13.88 4.28 1.85
CA LEU A 407 15.12 3.87 2.51
C LEU A 407 15.09 4.18 4.02
N ASP A 408 15.70 3.30 4.78
CA ASP A 408 15.89 3.46 6.22
C ASP A 408 17.36 3.21 6.61
N PRO A 409 18.20 4.25 6.66
CA PRO A 409 19.59 4.14 7.09
C PRO A 409 19.74 4.03 8.60
N THR A 410 18.68 4.06 9.40
CA THR A 410 18.73 3.99 10.86
C THR A 410 18.65 2.56 11.41
N ARG A 411 18.64 1.56 10.52
CA ARG A 411 18.58 0.14 10.89
C ARG A 411 19.89 -0.30 11.59
N GLU A 412 19.82 -1.36 12.39
CA GLU A 412 20.97 -1.86 13.15
C GLU A 412 22.05 -2.49 12.26
N SER A 413 21.67 -3.10 11.15
CA SER A 413 22.60 -3.65 10.16
C SER A 413 22.00 -3.65 8.76
N VAL A 414 22.83 -3.83 7.73
CA VAL A 414 22.39 -3.97 6.34
C VAL A 414 21.53 -5.22 6.13
N ASN A 415 21.68 -6.24 6.96
CA ASN A 415 20.93 -7.47 6.89
C ASN A 415 19.60 -7.42 7.65
N TYR A 416 19.41 -6.43 8.50
CA TYR A 416 18.14 -6.23 9.21
C TYR A 416 17.05 -5.84 8.20
N THR A 417 15.99 -6.66 8.11
CA THR A 417 14.95 -6.50 7.08
C THR A 417 13.76 -5.65 7.52
N GLY A 418 13.62 -5.38 8.81
CA GLY A 418 12.57 -4.50 9.34
C GLY A 418 12.96 -3.04 9.27
N SER A 419 11.97 -2.17 9.18
CA SER A 419 12.09 -0.72 9.29
C SER A 419 11.06 -0.18 10.26
N LYS A 420 11.41 0.91 10.95
CA LYS A 420 10.46 1.66 11.79
C LYS A 420 9.57 2.61 10.97
N ARG A 421 9.77 2.68 9.63
CA ARG A 421 8.96 3.52 8.75
C ARG A 421 7.51 3.09 8.80
N HIS A 422 6.61 4.03 9.06
CA HIS A 422 5.18 3.77 9.03
C HIS A 422 4.68 3.56 7.60
N GLY A 423 3.66 2.71 7.47
CA GLY A 423 2.93 2.57 6.21
C GLY A 423 1.89 3.69 6.11
N VAL A 424 2.08 4.64 5.21
CA VAL A 424 1.11 5.73 5.02
C VAL A 424 -0.14 5.18 4.31
N ILE A 425 -1.31 5.42 4.90
CA ILE A 425 -2.62 4.97 4.40
C ILE A 425 -3.39 6.13 3.79
N LEU A 426 -3.41 7.26 4.52
CA LEU A 426 -4.06 8.51 4.13
C LEU A 426 -3.13 9.67 4.51
N ARG A 427 -2.88 10.58 3.58
CA ARG A 427 -2.14 11.81 3.83
C ARG A 427 -2.74 13.01 3.10
N LEU A 428 -2.44 14.19 3.60
CA LEU A 428 -3.10 15.43 3.19
C LEU A 428 -2.96 15.74 1.70
N ALA A 429 -1.81 15.44 1.08
CA ALA A 429 -1.64 15.68 -0.36
C ALA A 429 -2.64 14.89 -1.22
N GLU A 430 -3.07 13.70 -0.76
CA GLU A 430 -4.14 12.97 -1.46
C GLU A 430 -5.45 13.75 -1.45
N MET A 431 -5.76 14.46 -0.36
CA MET A 431 -6.98 15.28 -0.27
C MET A 431 -6.95 16.44 -1.28
N TYR A 432 -5.80 17.08 -1.47
CA TYR A 432 -5.63 18.08 -2.51
C TYR A 432 -5.83 17.49 -3.91
N LEU A 433 -5.31 16.29 -4.17
CA LEU A 433 -5.45 15.59 -5.45
C LEU A 433 -6.90 15.14 -5.70
N ILE A 434 -7.62 14.70 -4.66
CA ILE A 434 -9.05 14.37 -4.72
C ILE A 434 -9.86 15.63 -5.03
N ALA A 435 -9.61 16.74 -4.33
CA ALA A 435 -10.30 18.01 -4.55
C ALA A 435 -10.06 18.52 -5.97
N ALA A 436 -8.82 18.44 -6.48
CA ALA A 436 -8.47 18.85 -7.84
C ALA A 436 -9.21 18.01 -8.90
N GLU A 437 -9.30 16.70 -8.72
CA GLU A 437 -10.01 15.82 -9.66
C GLU A 437 -11.53 16.06 -9.61
N ALA A 438 -12.09 16.23 -8.41
CA ALA A 438 -13.51 16.54 -8.24
C ALA A 438 -13.88 17.87 -8.92
N GLU A 439 -13.08 18.93 -8.72
CA GLU A 439 -13.28 20.21 -9.37
C GLU A 439 -13.17 20.10 -10.91
N LEU A 440 -12.18 19.34 -11.40
CA LEU A 440 -12.06 19.08 -12.86
C LEU A 440 -13.33 18.41 -13.41
N LYS A 441 -13.84 17.37 -12.72
CA LYS A 441 -15.03 16.63 -13.14
C LYS A 441 -16.30 17.50 -13.11
N MET A 442 -16.36 18.49 -12.21
CA MET A 442 -17.42 19.50 -12.16
C MET A 442 -17.18 20.69 -13.10
N ASN A 443 -16.12 20.63 -13.94
CA ASN A 443 -15.73 21.67 -14.88
C ASN A 443 -15.23 22.98 -14.24
N HIS A 444 -14.72 22.95 -13.02
CA HIS A 444 -14.13 24.07 -12.29
C HIS A 444 -12.60 24.00 -12.38
N LYS A 445 -12.06 24.12 -13.60
CA LYS A 445 -10.62 23.88 -13.86
C LYS A 445 -9.69 24.81 -13.08
N LYS A 446 -10.11 26.05 -12.83
CA LYS A 446 -9.28 27.01 -12.10
C LYS A 446 -9.08 26.58 -10.65
N GLU A 447 -10.16 26.27 -9.97
CA GLU A 447 -10.17 25.81 -8.59
C GLU A 447 -9.40 24.48 -8.47
N GLY A 448 -9.56 23.59 -9.44
CA GLY A 448 -8.80 22.34 -9.51
C GLY A 448 -7.29 22.57 -9.68
N ALA A 449 -6.89 23.53 -10.52
CA ALA A 449 -5.49 23.92 -10.68
C ALA A 449 -4.92 24.54 -9.41
N ASP A 450 -5.69 25.32 -8.65
CA ASP A 450 -5.25 25.91 -7.39
C ASP A 450 -4.90 24.81 -6.34
N PHE A 451 -5.67 23.70 -6.26
CA PHE A 451 -5.32 22.55 -5.43
C PHE A 451 -4.04 21.84 -5.89
N ILE A 452 -3.88 21.60 -7.17
CA ILE A 452 -2.64 21.02 -7.74
C ILE A 452 -1.44 21.91 -7.44
N ASN A 453 -1.59 23.21 -7.61
CA ASN A 453 -0.51 24.18 -7.42
C ASN A 453 -0.03 24.26 -5.98
N ALA A 454 -0.88 23.96 -4.99
CA ALA A 454 -0.45 23.86 -3.59
C ALA A 454 0.62 22.76 -3.42
N ILE A 455 0.39 21.58 -3.99
CA ILE A 455 1.34 20.45 -3.95
C ILE A 455 2.59 20.79 -4.76
N ARG A 456 2.41 21.31 -5.94
CA ARG A 456 3.52 21.61 -6.86
C ARG A 456 4.45 22.70 -6.34
N ARG A 457 3.92 23.77 -5.71
CA ARG A 457 4.74 24.78 -5.02
C ARG A 457 5.58 24.17 -3.90
N ARG A 458 5.01 23.25 -3.10
CA ARG A 458 5.74 22.54 -2.04
C ARG A 458 6.91 21.72 -2.63
N ALA A 459 6.69 21.08 -3.77
CA ALA A 459 7.67 20.24 -4.46
C ALA A 459 8.70 21.05 -5.27
N GLY A 460 8.51 22.35 -5.45
CA GLY A 460 9.42 23.20 -6.21
C GLY A 460 10.73 23.45 -5.49
N LYS A 461 11.85 23.35 -6.20
CA LYS A 461 13.16 23.77 -5.70
C LYS A 461 13.14 25.26 -5.33
N GLU A 462 14.02 25.66 -4.44
CA GLU A 462 14.17 27.06 -4.04
C GLU A 462 14.42 27.94 -5.27
N GLY A 463 13.68 29.05 -5.38
CA GLY A 463 13.70 29.95 -6.54
C GLY A 463 12.84 29.51 -7.73
N HIS A 464 12.34 28.25 -7.75
CA HIS A 464 11.58 27.69 -8.88
C HIS A 464 10.12 27.33 -8.56
N LYS A 465 9.63 27.67 -7.34
CA LYS A 465 8.29 27.29 -6.91
C LYS A 465 7.19 27.81 -7.83
N ALA A 466 7.32 29.02 -8.35
CA ALA A 466 6.36 29.60 -9.29
C ALA A 466 6.37 28.90 -10.67
N GLU A 467 7.52 28.38 -11.11
CA GLU A 467 7.65 27.63 -12.36
C GLU A 467 6.99 26.25 -12.32
N MET A 468 6.71 25.77 -11.12
CA MET A 468 5.97 24.51 -10.92
C MET A 468 4.46 24.66 -11.16
N GLU A 469 3.91 25.87 -11.10
CA GLU A 469 2.47 26.08 -11.20
C GLU A 469 1.96 25.86 -12.64
N ILE A 470 0.72 25.40 -12.74
CA ILE A 470 -0.01 25.21 -13.98
C ILE A 470 -1.15 26.20 -14.09
N GLN A 471 -1.56 26.47 -15.33
CA GLN A 471 -2.76 27.24 -15.63
C GLN A 471 -3.98 26.32 -15.72
N ALA A 472 -5.18 26.90 -15.62
CA ALA A 472 -6.44 26.16 -15.61
C ALA A 472 -6.67 25.30 -16.87
N ASP A 473 -6.19 25.75 -18.04
CA ASP A 473 -6.31 25.03 -19.31
C ASP A 473 -5.40 23.80 -19.41
N GLU A 474 -4.31 23.78 -18.66
CA GLU A 474 -3.39 22.62 -18.55
C GLU A 474 -3.97 21.50 -17.68
N LEU A 475 -4.97 21.81 -16.82
CA LEU A 475 -5.57 20.80 -15.93
C LEU A 475 -6.42 19.83 -16.75
N THR A 476 -5.96 18.59 -16.79
CA THR A 476 -6.63 17.44 -17.40
C THR A 476 -6.57 16.24 -16.48
N LEU A 477 -7.39 15.21 -16.72
CA LEU A 477 -7.31 13.97 -15.94
C LEU A 477 -5.94 13.30 -16.06
N ASP A 478 -5.35 13.29 -17.26
CA ASP A 478 -4.01 12.74 -17.47
C ASP A 478 -2.95 13.52 -16.68
N PHE A 479 -3.06 14.86 -16.62
CA PHE A 479 -2.18 15.67 -15.79
C PHE A 479 -2.30 15.35 -14.31
N ILE A 480 -3.55 15.19 -13.79
CA ILE A 480 -3.79 14.80 -12.40
C ILE A 480 -3.20 13.42 -12.12
N LEU A 481 -3.37 12.45 -13.03
CA LEU A 481 -2.78 11.12 -12.88
C LEU A 481 -1.24 11.16 -12.88
N ASP A 482 -0.65 12.05 -13.69
CA ASP A 482 0.80 12.27 -13.69
C ASP A 482 1.26 12.93 -12.38
N GLU A 483 0.48 13.88 -11.85
CA GLU A 483 0.80 14.49 -10.56
C GLU A 483 0.64 13.50 -9.40
N ARG A 484 -0.40 12.64 -9.43
CA ARG A 484 -0.56 11.53 -8.48
C ARG A 484 0.62 10.57 -8.55
N ALA A 485 1.16 10.29 -9.73
CA ALA A 485 2.35 9.46 -9.90
C ALA A 485 3.60 10.10 -9.27
N ARG A 486 3.83 11.41 -9.52
CA ARG A 486 4.95 12.15 -8.92
C ARG A 486 4.85 12.21 -7.40
N GLU A 487 3.65 12.42 -6.90
CA GLU A 487 3.40 12.65 -5.48
C GLU A 487 3.27 11.35 -4.67
N LEU A 488 2.42 10.42 -5.13
CA LEU A 488 2.02 9.22 -4.40
C LEU A 488 2.72 7.94 -4.86
N GLY A 489 3.66 8.03 -5.81
CA GLY A 489 4.34 6.84 -6.34
C GLY A 489 4.91 5.95 -5.24
N GLY A 490 4.60 4.64 -5.30
CA GLY A 490 4.99 3.64 -4.32
C GLY A 490 4.10 3.57 -3.07
N GLU A 491 3.08 4.41 -2.92
CA GLU A 491 2.17 4.45 -1.76
C GLU A 491 0.91 3.56 -1.94
N GLN A 492 1.00 2.56 -2.78
CA GLN A 492 -0.04 1.54 -2.99
C GLN A 492 -1.37 2.07 -3.55
N GLN A 493 -1.33 3.17 -4.34
CA GLN A 493 -2.50 3.81 -4.91
C GLN A 493 -2.59 3.64 -6.44
N ARG A 494 -1.45 3.42 -7.13
CA ARG A 494 -1.38 3.62 -8.58
C ARG A 494 -2.32 2.75 -9.38
N TRP A 495 -2.38 1.44 -9.10
CA TRP A 495 -3.25 0.54 -9.84
C TRP A 495 -4.73 0.89 -9.67
N PHE A 496 -5.14 1.27 -8.45
CA PHE A 496 -6.50 1.71 -8.16
C PHE A 496 -6.85 3.00 -8.90
N ASP A 497 -5.94 3.98 -8.93
CA ASP A 497 -6.14 5.23 -9.67
C ASP A 497 -6.36 5.00 -11.16
N LEU A 498 -5.52 4.16 -11.78
CA LEU A 498 -5.63 3.85 -13.21
C LEU A 498 -6.90 3.05 -13.52
N LYS A 499 -7.29 2.14 -12.63
CA LYS A 499 -8.51 1.34 -12.75
C LYS A 499 -9.77 2.21 -12.71
N ARG A 500 -9.94 3.00 -11.62
CA ARG A 500 -11.15 3.82 -11.41
C ARG A 500 -11.37 4.89 -12.47
N THR A 501 -10.29 5.35 -13.09
CA THR A 501 -10.32 6.36 -14.16
C THR A 501 -10.39 5.76 -15.56
N TRP A 502 -10.50 4.43 -15.68
CA TRP A 502 -10.52 3.68 -16.95
C TRP A 502 -9.24 3.88 -17.79
N LYS A 503 -8.16 4.33 -17.15
CA LYS A 503 -6.86 4.58 -17.78
C LYS A 503 -5.87 3.43 -17.68
N LEU A 504 -6.21 2.34 -16.97
CA LEU A 504 -5.29 1.23 -16.73
C LEU A 504 -4.77 0.63 -18.04
N LEU A 505 -5.68 0.20 -18.94
CA LEU A 505 -5.29 -0.43 -20.19
C LEU A 505 -4.50 0.49 -21.10
N GLU A 506 -4.99 1.73 -21.28
CA GLU A 506 -4.37 2.74 -22.15
C GLU A 506 -2.95 3.08 -21.68
N ARG A 507 -2.79 3.45 -20.41
CA ARG A 507 -1.52 3.93 -19.87
C ARG A 507 -0.49 2.82 -19.73
N VAL A 508 -0.92 1.62 -19.30
CA VAL A 508 -0.01 0.47 -19.19
C VAL A 508 0.49 0.05 -20.58
N LYS A 509 -0.38 -0.03 -21.58
CA LYS A 509 0.05 -0.33 -22.96
C LYS A 509 1.04 0.68 -23.50
N LYS A 510 0.87 1.94 -23.14
CA LYS A 510 1.72 3.03 -23.61
C LYS A 510 3.06 3.09 -22.90
N HIS A 511 3.11 2.80 -21.59
CA HIS A 511 4.23 3.15 -20.75
C HIS A 511 4.93 1.96 -20.06
N ASN A 512 4.30 0.77 -20.01
CA ASN A 512 4.91 -0.40 -19.39
C ASN A 512 5.25 -1.47 -20.43
N PRO A 513 6.53 -1.62 -20.78
CA PRO A 513 6.94 -2.53 -21.85
C PRO A 513 6.73 -4.01 -21.54
N ASP A 514 6.72 -4.41 -20.25
CA ASP A 514 6.53 -5.82 -19.86
C ASP A 514 5.07 -6.24 -19.91
N ALA A 515 4.18 -5.29 -19.67
CA ALA A 515 2.74 -5.53 -19.57
C ALA A 515 1.97 -5.28 -20.86
N LYS A 516 2.50 -4.43 -21.76
CA LYS A 516 1.77 -3.84 -22.91
C LYS A 516 1.05 -4.85 -23.80
N ASP A 517 1.64 -6.03 -24.01
CA ASP A 517 1.11 -7.04 -24.93
C ASP A 517 0.07 -7.97 -24.28
N ASN A 518 0.12 -8.09 -22.96
CA ASN A 518 -0.68 -9.04 -22.20
C ASN A 518 -1.87 -8.42 -21.50
N ILE A 519 -1.79 -7.14 -21.11
CA ILE A 519 -2.86 -6.48 -20.38
C ILE A 519 -4.16 -6.44 -21.18
N LYS A 520 -5.29 -6.74 -20.53
CA LYS A 520 -6.65 -6.76 -21.08
C LYS A 520 -7.58 -6.00 -20.13
N ASP A 521 -8.77 -5.64 -20.58
CA ASP A 521 -9.76 -4.91 -19.79
C ASP A 521 -10.13 -5.64 -18.49
N TYR A 522 -10.22 -6.98 -18.52
CA TYR A 522 -10.58 -7.76 -17.34
C TYR A 522 -9.55 -7.71 -16.21
N HIS A 523 -8.32 -7.30 -16.51
CA HIS A 523 -7.27 -7.10 -15.50
C HIS A 523 -7.53 -5.87 -14.59
N ALA A 524 -8.59 -5.12 -14.84
CA ALA A 524 -9.12 -4.14 -13.88
C ALA A 524 -9.68 -4.78 -12.60
N LEU A 525 -9.85 -6.11 -12.57
CA LEU A 525 -10.09 -6.90 -11.37
C LEU A 525 -9.02 -7.98 -11.25
N ARG A 526 -8.73 -8.41 -10.03
CA ARG A 526 -7.86 -9.55 -9.77
C ARG A 526 -8.68 -10.85 -9.76
N PRO A 527 -8.08 -12.02 -10.05
CA PRO A 527 -8.81 -13.28 -9.99
C PRO A 527 -9.21 -13.63 -8.56
N ILE A 528 -10.37 -14.27 -8.38
CA ILE A 528 -10.76 -14.85 -7.09
C ILE A 528 -9.86 -16.05 -6.82
N PRO A 529 -9.36 -16.26 -5.58
CA PRO A 529 -8.52 -17.41 -5.26
C PRO A 529 -9.20 -18.74 -5.61
N GLN A 530 -8.44 -19.65 -6.21
CA GLN A 530 -8.95 -20.97 -6.60
C GLN A 530 -9.42 -21.76 -5.38
N THR A 531 -8.69 -21.68 -4.28
CA THR A 531 -9.06 -22.30 -2.99
C THR A 531 -10.42 -21.85 -2.49
N GLN A 532 -10.78 -20.58 -2.73
CA GLN A 532 -12.09 -20.05 -2.37
C GLN A 532 -13.19 -20.60 -3.30
N LEU A 533 -12.94 -20.65 -4.61
CA LEU A 533 -13.89 -21.21 -5.57
C LEU A 533 -14.14 -22.72 -5.32
N ASP A 534 -13.10 -23.44 -4.92
CA ASP A 534 -13.21 -24.87 -4.62
C ASP A 534 -14.03 -25.15 -3.36
N ALA A 535 -13.97 -24.25 -2.37
CA ALA A 535 -14.72 -24.35 -1.12
C ALA A 535 -16.22 -24.03 -1.26
N VAL A 536 -16.62 -23.34 -2.35
CA VAL A 536 -18.03 -22.96 -2.58
C VAL A 536 -18.84 -24.15 -3.11
N ILE A 537 -19.99 -24.40 -2.50
CA ILE A 537 -20.94 -25.47 -2.89
C ILE A 537 -21.83 -25.00 -4.06
N ASN A 538 -22.37 -23.79 -3.98
CA ASN A 538 -23.26 -23.19 -4.99
C ASN A 538 -22.47 -22.44 -6.08
N LYS A 539 -21.60 -23.14 -6.79
CA LYS A 539 -20.63 -22.59 -7.76
C LYS A 539 -21.24 -21.71 -8.85
N ALA A 540 -22.51 -21.93 -9.20
CA ALA A 540 -23.20 -21.12 -10.20
C ALA A 540 -23.44 -19.67 -9.72
N GLU A 541 -23.53 -19.43 -8.42
CA GLU A 541 -23.81 -18.13 -7.81
C GLU A 541 -22.51 -17.39 -7.40
N PHE A 542 -21.40 -18.12 -7.37
CA PHE A 542 -20.09 -17.57 -7.02
C PHE A 542 -19.01 -18.07 -7.97
N SER A 543 -18.95 -17.49 -9.16
CA SER A 543 -18.00 -17.83 -10.21
C SER A 543 -16.77 -16.93 -10.20
N GLN A 544 -15.73 -17.32 -10.94
CA GLN A 544 -14.52 -16.53 -11.18
C GLN A 544 -14.86 -15.19 -11.87
N ASN A 545 -14.01 -14.18 -11.67
CA ASN A 545 -14.07 -12.95 -12.43
C ASN A 545 -13.82 -13.20 -13.92
N ASN A 546 -14.56 -12.49 -14.78
CA ASN A 546 -14.46 -12.64 -16.23
C ASN A 546 -13.00 -12.53 -16.71
N GLY A 547 -12.66 -13.34 -17.69
CA GLY A 547 -11.32 -13.37 -18.30
C GLY A 547 -10.32 -14.28 -17.61
N TYR A 548 -10.57 -14.71 -16.38
CA TYR A 548 -9.74 -15.69 -15.66
C TYR A 548 -10.34 -17.09 -15.73
N SER A 549 -9.48 -18.13 -15.72
CA SER A 549 -9.97 -19.50 -15.74
C SER A 549 -10.43 -19.95 -14.35
N SER A 550 -11.52 -20.73 -14.33
CA SER A 550 -12.01 -21.46 -13.15
C SER A 550 -11.63 -22.93 -13.27
N LYS A 551 -10.35 -23.26 -13.27
CA LYS A 551 -9.90 -24.68 -13.39
C LYS A 551 -10.03 -25.41 -12.08
#